data_4826decbe2e28299e4d9603cd1ac6fd9
#
_entry.id   4826decbe2e28299e4d9603cd1ac6fd9
#
_cell.length_a   1.000
_cell.length_b   1.000
_cell.length_c   1.000
_cell.angle_alpha   90.00
_cell.angle_beta   90.00
_cell.angle_gamma   90.00
#
_symmetry.space_group_name_H-M   'P 1'
#
loop_
_entity.id
_entity.type
_entity.pdbx_description
1 polymer ?
#
loop_
_entity_poly.entity_id
_entity_poly.type
_entity_poly.pdbx_seq_one_letter_code
_entity_poly.pdbx_strand_id
1 'polypeptide(L)'
;LRRKGKLAMATEMTYGEALIAAIDEVMEQDRSIVLFNPSFIGMEAGQDKLAALRKKYATRIKFPPIAEIGFCGIAIGAAMAGLRPLVDISTATFSYEAIPQIVNEAAIAYSNSGGVTNVPVTFYLKFGIRGGGGVQHSGSPQSWYWNTPGLQVVMPSTPADAKGLMRTVLLKSEDPTIFFGHDRLLDEKGSVPDGAYEIPLGKADVKRAGKDLSIIATSIQVPRALAAAEILAKDGISAEVIDPRTLQPLDKPALLASVKKTGRVLIT
;
A
#
# COMPACT_ATOMS: atom_id res chain seq x y z
N LEU A 1 34.41 -21.57 1.06
CA LEU A 1 34.39 -20.19 0.49
C LEU A 1 32.99 -19.59 0.70
N ARG A 2 32.83 -18.82 1.79
CA ARG A 2 31.59 -18.03 2.04
C ARG A 2 31.52 -16.94 0.98
N ARG A 3 30.51 -16.99 0.10
CA ARG A 3 30.15 -15.83 -0.74
C ARG A 3 29.79 -14.68 0.22
N LYS A 4 30.66 -13.67 0.32
CA LYS A 4 30.29 -12.36 0.88
C LYS A 4 29.15 -11.84 0.03
N GLY A 5 27.94 -11.80 0.59
CA GLY A 5 26.82 -11.13 -0.06
C GLY A 5 27.25 -9.68 -0.33
N LYS A 6 27.17 -9.24 -1.59
CA LYS A 6 27.24 -7.81 -1.91
C LYS A 6 26.17 -7.14 -1.03
N LEU A 7 26.56 -6.20 -0.17
CA LEU A 7 25.58 -5.28 0.41
C LEU A 7 24.82 -4.69 -0.78
N ALA A 8 23.50 -4.91 -0.80
CA ALA A 8 22.66 -4.26 -1.77
C ALA A 8 22.86 -2.75 -1.58
N MET A 9 23.22 -2.04 -2.63
CA MET A 9 23.24 -0.58 -2.60
C MET A 9 21.81 -0.11 -2.34
N ALA A 10 21.65 1.01 -1.69
CA ALA A 10 20.35 1.57 -1.36
C ALA A 10 20.38 3.07 -1.62
N THR A 11 19.30 3.57 -2.19
CA THR A 11 19.13 4.99 -2.48
C THR A 11 18.12 5.60 -1.49
N GLU A 12 18.41 6.79 -0.99
CA GLU A 12 17.45 7.55 -0.20
C GLU A 12 16.36 8.11 -1.12
N MET A 13 15.11 7.78 -0.83
CA MET A 13 13.93 8.23 -1.56
C MET A 13 12.85 8.68 -0.58
N THR A 14 11.97 9.58 -1.02
CA THR A 14 10.71 9.80 -0.33
C THR A 14 9.75 8.62 -0.60
N TYR A 15 8.74 8.48 0.23
CA TYR A 15 7.70 7.46 0.05
C TYR A 15 6.99 7.64 -1.31
N GLY A 16 6.65 8.89 -1.68
CA GLY A 16 6.04 9.18 -2.98
C GLY A 16 6.95 8.84 -4.16
N GLU A 17 8.25 9.16 -4.06
CA GLU A 17 9.24 8.79 -5.09
C GLU A 17 9.37 7.27 -5.25
N ALA A 18 9.34 6.54 -4.14
CA ALA A 18 9.41 5.09 -4.13
C ALA A 18 8.19 4.43 -4.80
N LEU A 19 6.98 5.00 -4.59
CA LEU A 19 5.77 4.57 -5.31
C LEU A 19 5.89 4.79 -6.82
N ILE A 20 6.31 5.99 -7.25
CA ILE A 20 6.47 6.30 -8.69
C ILE A 20 7.52 5.40 -9.32
N ALA A 21 8.64 5.16 -8.64
CA ALA A 21 9.68 4.26 -9.12
C ALA A 21 9.16 2.82 -9.29
N ALA A 22 8.38 2.31 -8.33
CA ALA A 22 7.74 1.01 -8.45
C ALA A 22 6.83 0.94 -9.67
N ILE A 23 5.99 1.95 -9.89
CA ILE A 23 5.04 2.01 -11.01
C ILE A 23 5.78 2.05 -12.35
N ASP A 24 6.84 2.86 -12.48
CA ASP A 24 7.64 2.91 -13.70
C ASP A 24 8.28 1.56 -14.03
N GLU A 25 8.93 0.93 -13.03
CA GLU A 25 9.56 -0.38 -13.19
C GLU A 25 8.57 -1.47 -13.64
N VAL A 26 7.38 -1.54 -13.04
CA VAL A 26 6.40 -2.57 -13.39
C VAL A 26 5.71 -2.30 -14.73
N MET A 27 5.46 -1.04 -15.08
CA MET A 27 4.91 -0.67 -16.39
C MET A 27 5.90 -0.95 -17.53
N GLU A 28 7.19 -0.89 -17.26
CA GLU A 28 8.22 -1.30 -18.23
C GLU A 28 8.25 -2.82 -18.41
N GLN A 29 8.07 -3.56 -17.31
CA GLN A 29 8.11 -5.02 -17.27
C GLN A 29 6.85 -5.67 -17.86
N ASP A 30 5.66 -5.10 -17.59
CA ASP A 30 4.38 -5.68 -17.98
C ASP A 30 3.50 -4.66 -18.73
N ARG A 31 3.13 -5.01 -19.96
CA ARG A 31 2.28 -4.18 -20.82
C ARG A 31 0.81 -4.20 -20.45
N SER A 32 0.37 -5.17 -19.68
CA SER A 32 -1.03 -5.25 -19.19
C SER A 32 -1.35 -4.20 -18.12
N ILE A 33 -0.33 -3.62 -17.48
CA ILE A 33 -0.51 -2.60 -16.44
C ILE A 33 -0.94 -1.27 -17.10
N VAL A 34 -2.09 -0.76 -16.64
CA VAL A 34 -2.71 0.50 -17.08
C VAL A 34 -3.06 1.36 -15.86
N LEU A 35 -2.93 2.67 -15.98
CA LEU A 35 -3.20 3.61 -14.90
C LEU A 35 -4.47 4.41 -15.20
N PHE A 36 -5.33 4.51 -14.20
CA PHE A 36 -6.50 5.39 -14.23
C PHE A 36 -6.33 6.53 -13.23
N ASN A 37 -6.48 7.75 -13.71
CA ASN A 37 -6.47 8.98 -12.94
C ASN A 37 -5.24 9.16 -12.01
N PRO A 38 -3.98 8.91 -12.43
CA PRO A 38 -2.82 8.96 -11.54
C PRO A 38 -2.44 10.41 -11.18
N SER A 39 -3.40 11.16 -10.65
CA SER A 39 -3.24 12.58 -10.34
C SER A 39 -2.60 12.80 -8.98
N PHE A 40 -2.81 11.88 -8.05
CA PHE A 40 -2.44 12.05 -6.65
C PHE A 40 -1.33 11.12 -6.17
N ILE A 41 -1.03 10.04 -6.90
CA ILE A 41 0.10 9.17 -6.57
C ILE A 41 1.40 9.99 -6.64
N GLY A 42 1.99 10.23 -5.48
CA GLY A 42 3.24 10.98 -5.39
C GLY A 42 3.15 12.47 -5.75
N MET A 43 1.96 13.10 -5.65
CA MET A 43 1.71 14.48 -6.07
C MET A 43 2.65 15.49 -5.40
N GLU A 44 3.01 15.29 -4.15
CA GLU A 44 3.84 16.21 -3.37
C GLU A 44 5.34 15.93 -3.51
N ALA A 45 5.72 14.66 -3.69
CA ALA A 45 7.12 14.22 -3.75
C ALA A 45 7.62 13.85 -5.16
N GLY A 46 6.79 13.88 -6.18
CA GLY A 46 7.13 13.34 -7.50
C GLY A 46 6.47 13.97 -8.71
N GLN A 47 6.10 15.27 -8.65
CA GLN A 47 5.40 15.93 -9.77
C GLN A 47 6.15 15.79 -11.10
N ASP A 48 7.45 16.03 -11.12
CA ASP A 48 8.27 15.91 -12.33
C ASP A 48 8.38 14.44 -12.79
N LYS A 49 8.49 13.53 -11.83
CA LYS A 49 8.53 12.09 -12.08
C LYS A 49 7.19 11.58 -12.61
N LEU A 50 6.08 12.07 -12.05
CA LEU A 50 4.74 11.75 -12.55
C LEU A 50 4.53 12.29 -13.97
N ALA A 51 5.00 13.50 -14.28
CA ALA A 51 4.96 14.07 -15.62
C ALA A 51 5.77 13.23 -16.62
N ALA A 52 6.96 12.78 -16.23
CA ALA A 52 7.79 11.88 -17.04
C ALA A 52 7.09 10.54 -17.29
N LEU A 53 6.48 9.95 -16.27
CA LEU A 53 5.69 8.71 -16.38
C LEU A 53 4.53 8.87 -17.37
N ARG A 54 3.78 9.96 -17.29
CA ARG A 54 2.69 10.30 -18.22
C ARG A 54 3.17 10.38 -19.66
N LYS A 55 4.31 11.02 -19.88
CA LYS A 55 4.92 11.12 -21.22
C LYS A 55 5.37 9.75 -21.75
N LYS A 56 6.01 8.93 -20.90
CA LYS A 56 6.55 7.60 -21.25
C LYS A 56 5.43 6.62 -21.61
N TYR A 57 4.29 6.67 -20.90
CA TYR A 57 3.21 5.70 -21.02
C TYR A 57 1.86 6.30 -21.42
N ALA A 58 1.86 7.33 -22.28
CA ALA A 58 0.66 8.10 -22.63
C ALA A 58 -0.54 7.24 -23.06
N THR A 59 -0.31 6.15 -23.80
CA THR A 59 -1.38 5.25 -24.28
C THR A 59 -1.96 4.35 -23.20
N ARG A 60 -1.23 4.15 -22.09
CA ARG A 60 -1.63 3.29 -20.97
C ARG A 60 -2.05 4.07 -19.74
N ILE A 61 -2.02 5.39 -19.79
CA ILE A 61 -2.50 6.27 -18.72
C ILE A 61 -3.79 6.94 -19.18
N LYS A 62 -4.85 6.79 -18.40
CA LYS A 62 -6.18 7.28 -18.71
C LYS A 62 -6.60 8.33 -17.70
N PHE A 63 -7.22 9.41 -18.19
CA PHE A 63 -7.79 10.49 -17.38
C PHE A 63 -9.30 10.56 -17.65
N PRO A 64 -10.08 9.70 -16.99
CA PRO A 64 -11.54 9.77 -17.10
C PRO A 64 -12.06 11.07 -16.45
N PRO A 65 -13.29 11.47 -16.73
CA PRO A 65 -13.98 12.47 -15.93
C PRO A 65 -14.02 12.07 -14.45
N ILE A 66 -14.16 13.07 -13.56
CA ILE A 66 -14.34 12.82 -12.12
C ILE A 66 -15.69 12.15 -11.92
N ALA A 67 -15.67 10.83 -11.81
CA ALA A 67 -16.83 9.96 -11.60
C ALA A 67 -16.33 8.62 -11.09
N GLU A 68 -16.10 8.49 -9.79
CA GLU A 68 -15.47 7.36 -9.13
C GLU A 68 -16.19 6.05 -9.46
N ILE A 69 -17.49 6.06 -9.45
CA ILE A 69 -18.32 4.91 -9.83
C ILE A 69 -18.04 4.45 -11.27
N GLY A 70 -17.87 5.41 -12.19
CA GLY A 70 -17.63 5.14 -13.61
C GLY A 70 -16.25 4.58 -13.88
N PHE A 71 -15.19 5.27 -13.44
CA PHE A 71 -13.83 4.83 -13.75
C PHE A 71 -13.39 3.60 -12.96
N CYS A 72 -13.91 3.38 -11.75
CA CYS A 72 -13.70 2.12 -11.03
C CYS A 72 -14.37 0.95 -11.75
N GLY A 73 -15.60 1.12 -12.24
CA GLY A 73 -16.29 0.10 -13.04
C GLY A 73 -15.56 -0.24 -14.34
N ILE A 74 -15.06 0.77 -15.06
CA ILE A 74 -14.24 0.58 -16.27
C ILE A 74 -12.96 -0.22 -15.94
N ALA A 75 -12.28 0.13 -14.85
CA ALA A 75 -11.06 -0.55 -14.44
C ALA A 75 -11.31 -2.02 -14.04
N ILE A 76 -12.40 -2.30 -13.35
CA ILE A 76 -12.81 -3.68 -13.00
C ILE A 76 -13.08 -4.49 -14.28
N GLY A 77 -13.82 -3.95 -15.23
CA GLY A 77 -14.05 -4.60 -16.52
C GLY A 77 -12.75 -4.82 -17.30
N ALA A 78 -11.82 -3.86 -17.26
CA ALA A 78 -10.50 -4.00 -17.85
C ALA A 78 -9.67 -5.12 -17.20
N ALA A 79 -9.76 -5.27 -15.87
CA ALA A 79 -9.11 -6.36 -15.13
C ALA A 79 -9.69 -7.71 -15.52
N MET A 80 -11.00 -7.85 -15.60
CA MET A 80 -11.68 -9.06 -16.08
C MET A 80 -11.32 -9.41 -17.52
N ALA A 81 -10.95 -8.41 -18.34
CA ALA A 81 -10.47 -8.59 -19.71
C ALA A 81 -8.95 -8.85 -19.82
N GLY A 82 -8.26 -9.08 -18.71
CA GLY A 82 -6.84 -9.46 -18.69
C GLY A 82 -5.83 -8.32 -18.54
N LEU A 83 -6.28 -7.10 -18.24
CA LEU A 83 -5.39 -6.01 -17.85
C LEU A 83 -5.14 -6.01 -16.33
N ARG A 84 -4.18 -5.21 -15.89
CA ARG A 84 -3.84 -5.00 -14.47
C ARG A 84 -3.93 -3.50 -14.13
N PRO A 85 -5.12 -3.01 -13.84
CA PRO A 85 -5.32 -1.58 -13.59
C PRO A 85 -4.82 -1.13 -12.22
N LEU A 86 -4.13 0.01 -12.18
CA LEU A 86 -3.95 0.82 -11.00
C LEU A 86 -4.87 2.03 -11.10
N VAL A 87 -5.79 2.16 -10.16
CA VAL A 87 -6.79 3.24 -10.10
C VAL A 87 -6.44 4.17 -8.96
N ASP A 88 -6.07 5.41 -9.26
CA ASP A 88 -5.88 6.43 -8.23
C ASP A 88 -7.22 7.13 -7.96
N ILE A 89 -7.85 6.77 -6.84
CA ILE A 89 -9.10 7.39 -6.39
C ILE A 89 -8.85 8.71 -5.66
N SER A 90 -7.57 9.08 -5.46
CA SER A 90 -7.22 10.29 -4.71
C SER A 90 -7.48 10.14 -3.21
N THR A 91 -8.33 10.98 -2.65
CA THR A 91 -8.70 10.95 -1.24
C THR A 91 -9.52 9.70 -0.92
N ALA A 92 -9.15 9.00 0.16
CA ALA A 92 -9.76 7.71 0.50
C ALA A 92 -11.29 7.76 0.67
N THR A 93 -11.83 8.88 1.13
CA THR A 93 -13.29 9.06 1.29
C THR A 93 -14.04 9.18 -0.05
N PHE A 94 -13.36 9.50 -1.15
CA PHE A 94 -13.99 9.50 -2.48
C PHE A 94 -14.32 8.08 -2.94
N SER A 95 -13.64 7.08 -2.39
CA SER A 95 -13.97 5.69 -2.67
C SER A 95 -15.38 5.28 -2.19
N TYR A 96 -16.02 6.08 -1.31
CA TYR A 96 -17.40 5.84 -0.90
C TYR A 96 -18.38 5.93 -2.06
N GLU A 97 -18.11 6.77 -3.06
CA GLU A 97 -18.88 6.84 -4.30
C GLU A 97 -18.71 5.58 -5.18
N ALA A 98 -17.67 4.80 -4.97
CA ALA A 98 -17.36 3.59 -5.74
C ALA A 98 -17.52 2.29 -4.93
N ILE A 99 -18.09 2.34 -3.72
CA ILE A 99 -18.32 1.13 -2.90
C ILE A 99 -19.06 0.03 -3.67
N PRO A 100 -20.13 0.29 -4.43
CA PRO A 100 -20.79 -0.76 -5.20
C PRO A 100 -19.83 -1.48 -6.15
N GLN A 101 -18.97 -0.75 -6.86
CA GLN A 101 -18.00 -1.33 -7.78
C GLN A 101 -16.91 -2.12 -7.05
N ILE A 102 -16.38 -1.58 -5.97
CA ILE A 102 -15.30 -2.22 -5.22
C ILE A 102 -15.80 -3.46 -4.48
N VAL A 103 -16.94 -3.35 -3.80
CA VAL A 103 -17.46 -4.38 -2.90
C VAL A 103 -18.36 -5.38 -3.63
N ASN A 104 -19.36 -4.89 -4.41
CA ASN A 104 -20.35 -5.77 -5.05
C ASN A 104 -19.92 -6.29 -6.42
N GLU A 105 -18.88 -5.72 -7.03
CA GLU A 105 -18.37 -6.18 -8.31
C GLU A 105 -16.98 -6.80 -8.17
N ALA A 106 -15.97 -6.03 -7.76
CA ALA A 106 -14.59 -6.55 -7.72
C ALA A 106 -14.41 -7.64 -6.66
N ALA A 107 -14.80 -7.37 -5.40
CA ALA A 107 -14.51 -8.28 -4.29
C ALA A 107 -15.21 -9.64 -4.39
N ILE A 108 -16.42 -9.69 -4.96
CA ILE A 108 -17.20 -10.93 -5.03
C ILE A 108 -17.13 -11.65 -6.38
N ALA A 109 -16.51 -11.05 -7.41
CA ALA A 109 -16.44 -11.60 -8.77
C ALA A 109 -15.92 -13.03 -8.82
N TYR A 110 -14.83 -13.31 -8.10
CA TYR A 110 -14.24 -14.64 -8.04
C TYR A 110 -15.22 -15.67 -7.46
N SER A 111 -15.87 -15.34 -6.36
CA SER A 111 -16.87 -16.23 -5.73
C SER A 111 -18.10 -16.40 -6.61
N ASN A 112 -18.63 -15.33 -7.19
CA ASN A 112 -19.83 -15.36 -8.02
C ASN A 112 -19.62 -16.11 -9.34
N SER A 113 -18.39 -16.12 -9.85
CA SER A 113 -18.04 -16.86 -11.06
C SER A 113 -17.68 -18.33 -10.79
N GLY A 114 -17.80 -18.82 -9.55
CA GLY A 114 -17.38 -20.17 -9.19
C GLY A 114 -15.87 -20.37 -9.22
N GLY A 115 -15.08 -19.34 -8.96
CA GLY A 115 -13.61 -19.40 -8.93
C GLY A 115 -12.93 -19.25 -10.29
N VAL A 116 -13.61 -18.64 -11.28
CA VAL A 116 -13.09 -18.52 -12.64
C VAL A 116 -12.57 -17.11 -12.95
N THR A 117 -13.26 -16.07 -12.46
CA THR A 117 -12.94 -14.69 -12.82
C THR A 117 -12.09 -14.00 -11.75
N ASN A 118 -10.81 -13.81 -12.02
CA ASN A 118 -9.93 -12.98 -11.22
C ASN A 118 -10.13 -11.49 -11.59
N VAL A 119 -9.91 -10.61 -10.62
CA VAL A 119 -10.00 -9.16 -10.82
C VAL A 119 -8.74 -8.50 -10.25
N PRO A 120 -7.60 -8.55 -10.95
CA PRO A 120 -6.33 -8.00 -10.49
C PRO A 120 -6.28 -6.48 -10.63
N VAL A 121 -7.20 -5.77 -9.96
CA VAL A 121 -7.25 -4.31 -9.91
C VAL A 121 -6.68 -3.82 -8.58
N THR A 122 -5.87 -2.76 -8.62
CA THR A 122 -5.39 -2.07 -7.43
C THR A 122 -6.01 -0.68 -7.34
N PHE A 123 -6.70 -0.40 -6.24
CA PHE A 123 -7.23 0.92 -5.91
C PHE A 123 -6.29 1.61 -4.93
N TYR A 124 -5.66 2.70 -5.36
CA TYR A 124 -4.82 3.54 -4.50
C TYR A 124 -5.68 4.61 -3.82
N LEU A 125 -5.63 4.63 -2.50
CA LEU A 125 -6.39 5.52 -1.64
C LEU A 125 -5.45 6.31 -0.74
N LYS A 126 -5.40 7.64 -0.93
CA LYS A 126 -4.67 8.52 -0.03
C LYS A 126 -5.55 8.89 1.17
N PHE A 127 -5.11 8.57 2.38
CA PHE A 127 -5.88 8.77 3.60
C PHE A 127 -5.13 9.58 4.65
N GLY A 128 -5.86 9.95 5.70
CA GLY A 128 -5.32 10.67 6.85
C GLY A 128 -5.61 12.15 6.82
N ILE A 129 -5.28 12.83 7.92
CA ILE A 129 -5.56 14.25 8.09
C ILE A 129 -4.68 15.08 7.16
N ARG A 130 -5.32 15.83 6.28
CA ARG A 130 -4.69 16.83 5.41
C ARG A 130 -4.88 18.23 6.00
N GLY A 131 -3.83 19.03 6.02
CA GLY A 131 -3.93 20.43 6.41
C GLY A 131 -4.91 21.19 5.49
N GLY A 132 -6.02 21.71 6.03
CA GLY A 132 -7.02 22.48 5.28
C GLY A 132 -7.97 21.67 4.41
N GLY A 133 -7.91 20.32 4.40
CA GLY A 133 -8.79 19.49 3.55
C GLY A 133 -10.21 19.29 4.08
N GLY A 134 -10.46 19.63 5.33
CA GLY A 134 -11.75 19.38 6.00
C GLY A 134 -12.03 17.91 6.23
N VAL A 135 -13.21 17.59 6.74
CA VAL A 135 -13.61 16.22 7.14
C VAL A 135 -13.65 15.29 5.92
N GLN A 136 -14.23 15.74 4.81
CA GLN A 136 -14.40 14.94 3.60
C GLN A 136 -13.07 14.47 3.00
N HIS A 137 -11.97 15.20 3.19
CA HIS A 137 -10.67 14.85 2.64
C HIS A 137 -9.71 14.23 3.66
N SER A 138 -10.19 13.89 4.86
CA SER A 138 -9.34 13.45 5.97
C SER A 138 -9.78 12.11 6.58
N GLY A 139 -10.63 11.38 5.91
CA GLY A 139 -11.17 10.10 6.40
C GLY A 139 -10.17 8.96 6.34
N SER A 140 -10.44 7.95 7.16
CA SER A 140 -9.62 6.74 7.32
C SER A 140 -10.52 5.49 7.25
N PRO A 141 -10.93 5.07 6.04
CA PRO A 141 -11.96 4.04 5.84
C PRO A 141 -11.42 2.61 5.84
N GLN A 142 -10.26 2.32 6.40
CA GLN A 142 -9.62 1.01 6.33
C GLN A 142 -10.51 -0.13 6.82
N SER A 143 -11.27 0.10 7.89
CA SER A 143 -12.14 -0.90 8.50
C SER A 143 -13.27 -1.36 7.56
N TRP A 144 -13.73 -0.51 6.66
CA TRP A 144 -14.76 -0.86 5.69
C TRP A 144 -14.26 -1.91 4.69
N TYR A 145 -13.05 -1.70 4.19
CA TYR A 145 -12.43 -2.61 3.22
C TYR A 145 -11.83 -3.85 3.88
N TRP A 146 -11.24 -3.69 5.07
CA TRP A 146 -10.70 -4.83 5.82
C TRP A 146 -11.78 -5.85 6.18
N ASN A 147 -13.00 -5.39 6.46
CA ASN A 147 -14.13 -6.25 6.78
C ASN A 147 -14.88 -6.78 5.53
N THR A 148 -14.35 -6.55 4.34
CA THR A 148 -14.96 -7.00 3.08
C THR A 148 -14.21 -8.23 2.55
N PRO A 149 -14.83 -9.44 2.59
CA PRO A 149 -14.22 -10.63 1.98
C PRO A 149 -13.95 -10.44 0.49
N GLY A 150 -12.83 -10.99 0.01
CA GLY A 150 -12.42 -10.88 -1.39
C GLY A 150 -11.51 -9.70 -1.68
N LEU A 151 -11.31 -8.76 -0.74
CA LEU A 151 -10.36 -7.68 -0.89
C LEU A 151 -9.03 -7.98 -0.19
N GLN A 152 -7.93 -7.58 -0.79
CA GLN A 152 -6.66 -7.41 -0.12
C GLN A 152 -6.54 -5.96 0.36
N VAL A 153 -5.90 -5.74 1.53
CA VAL A 153 -5.72 -4.40 2.11
C VAL A 153 -4.27 -4.21 2.53
N VAL A 154 -3.60 -3.27 1.89
CA VAL A 154 -2.15 -3.02 2.00
C VAL A 154 -1.91 -1.62 2.55
N MET A 155 -1.03 -1.50 3.55
CA MET A 155 -0.76 -0.24 4.27
C MET A 155 0.73 -0.08 4.59
N PRO A 156 1.59 0.22 3.61
CA PRO A 156 3.03 0.41 3.87
C PRO A 156 3.31 1.60 4.79
N SER A 157 4.41 1.49 5.54
CA SER A 157 4.85 2.50 6.50
C SER A 157 6.16 3.19 6.11
N THR A 158 6.93 2.63 5.18
CA THR A 158 8.23 3.14 4.75
C THR A 158 8.33 3.24 3.23
N PRO A 159 9.25 4.05 2.68
CA PRO A 159 9.51 4.08 1.24
C PRO A 159 9.85 2.70 0.64
N ALA A 160 10.66 1.90 1.36
CA ALA A 160 11.00 0.55 0.92
C ALA A 160 9.77 -0.38 0.88
N ASP A 161 8.92 -0.32 1.91
CA ASP A 161 7.67 -1.10 1.92
C ASP A 161 6.72 -0.65 0.80
N ALA A 162 6.61 0.67 0.57
CA ALA A 162 5.78 1.24 -0.48
C ALA A 162 6.19 0.73 -1.87
N LYS A 163 7.50 0.76 -2.18
CA LYS A 163 8.03 0.23 -3.44
C LYS A 163 7.77 -1.27 -3.59
N GLY A 164 8.20 -2.06 -2.59
CA GLY A 164 8.13 -3.52 -2.69
C GLY A 164 6.70 -4.06 -2.73
N LEU A 165 5.79 -3.49 -1.92
CA LEU A 165 4.38 -3.88 -1.90
C LEU A 165 3.63 -3.42 -3.16
N MET A 166 3.89 -2.20 -3.68
CA MET A 166 3.28 -1.73 -4.93
C MET A 166 3.68 -2.65 -6.10
N ARG A 167 4.94 -3.05 -6.18
CA ARG A 167 5.38 -4.04 -7.18
C ARG A 167 4.66 -5.38 -7.02
N THR A 168 4.52 -5.86 -5.79
CA THR A 168 3.83 -7.12 -5.53
C THR A 168 2.38 -7.08 -5.99
N VAL A 169 1.61 -6.05 -5.61
CA VAL A 169 0.19 -5.98 -5.98
C VAL A 169 -0.01 -5.83 -7.48
N LEU A 170 0.83 -5.06 -8.16
CA LEU A 170 0.70 -4.85 -9.60
C LEU A 170 1.17 -6.04 -10.44
N LEU A 171 2.11 -6.85 -9.97
CA LEU A 171 2.67 -7.97 -10.72
C LEU A 171 2.12 -9.34 -10.34
N LYS A 172 1.69 -9.51 -9.08
CA LYS A 172 1.42 -10.85 -8.52
C LYS A 172 0.01 -11.03 -7.97
N SER A 173 -0.66 -9.94 -7.57
CA SER A 173 -2.01 -10.10 -7.03
C SER A 173 -2.99 -10.49 -8.13
N GLU A 174 -3.81 -11.50 -7.86
CA GLU A 174 -4.94 -11.91 -8.69
C GLU A 174 -6.27 -11.39 -8.12
N ASP A 175 -6.24 -10.89 -6.89
CA ASP A 175 -7.40 -10.36 -6.17
C ASP A 175 -7.42 -8.83 -6.19
N PRO A 176 -8.61 -8.21 -6.11
CA PRO A 176 -8.71 -6.76 -5.99
C PRO A 176 -8.05 -6.28 -4.69
N THR A 177 -7.22 -5.26 -4.83
CA THR A 177 -6.39 -4.75 -3.73
C THR A 177 -6.69 -3.30 -3.44
N ILE A 178 -6.92 -2.97 -2.17
CA ILE A 178 -6.92 -1.60 -1.66
C ILE A 178 -5.52 -1.28 -1.13
N PHE A 179 -4.87 -0.32 -1.75
CA PHE A 179 -3.55 0.15 -1.35
C PHE A 179 -3.65 1.53 -0.70
N PHE A 180 -3.46 1.59 0.60
CA PHE A 180 -3.55 2.82 1.37
C PHE A 180 -2.21 3.53 1.47
N GLY A 181 -2.12 4.77 0.97
CA GLY A 181 -1.01 5.68 1.21
C GLY A 181 -1.41 6.77 2.21
N HIS A 182 -0.63 6.95 3.28
CA HIS A 182 -0.93 8.02 4.24
C HIS A 182 -0.34 9.35 3.76
N ASP A 183 -1.15 10.41 3.78
CA ASP A 183 -0.78 11.74 3.29
C ASP A 183 0.54 12.27 3.89
N ARG A 184 0.73 12.11 5.19
CA ARG A 184 1.94 12.56 5.89
C ARG A 184 3.17 11.67 5.73
N LEU A 185 3.05 10.53 5.06
CA LEU A 185 4.20 9.69 4.73
C LEU A 185 4.81 10.02 3.37
N LEU A 186 4.10 10.75 2.50
CA LEU A 186 4.52 10.98 1.12
C LEU A 186 5.91 11.62 1.01
N ASP A 187 6.22 12.55 1.91
CA ASP A 187 7.51 13.27 1.96
C ASP A 187 8.53 12.60 2.90
N GLU A 188 8.14 11.56 3.64
CA GLU A 188 9.05 10.85 4.53
C GLU A 188 10.12 10.13 3.72
N LYS A 189 11.37 10.38 4.07
CA LYS A 189 12.54 9.79 3.44
C LYS A 189 12.97 8.50 4.11
N GLY A 190 13.51 7.60 3.33
CA GLY A 190 14.09 6.36 3.84
C GLY A 190 14.95 5.65 2.81
N SER A 191 15.72 4.70 3.30
CA SER A 191 16.57 3.85 2.47
C SER A 191 15.74 2.84 1.71
N VAL A 192 15.87 2.83 0.39
CA VAL A 192 15.18 1.92 -0.53
C VAL A 192 16.23 1.07 -1.24
N PRO A 193 16.17 -0.27 -1.16
CA PRO A 193 17.08 -1.14 -1.89
C PRO A 193 17.07 -0.86 -3.38
N ASP A 194 18.26 -0.83 -3.99
CA ASP A 194 18.39 -0.66 -5.43
C ASP A 194 17.85 -1.89 -6.19
N GLY A 195 17.36 -1.63 -7.41
CA GLY A 195 16.81 -2.66 -8.27
C GLY A 195 15.38 -3.08 -7.92
N ALA A 196 14.94 -4.14 -8.58
CA ALA A 196 13.60 -4.68 -8.46
C ALA A 196 13.51 -5.66 -7.29
N TYR A 197 12.54 -5.49 -6.42
CA TYR A 197 12.20 -6.45 -5.35
C TYR A 197 10.71 -6.40 -5.05
N GLU A 198 10.19 -7.49 -4.53
CA GLU A 198 8.80 -7.65 -4.10
C GLU A 198 8.75 -8.03 -2.62
N ILE A 199 7.75 -7.51 -1.93
CA ILE A 199 7.45 -7.88 -0.54
C ILE A 199 6.18 -8.72 -0.55
N PRO A 200 6.22 -9.99 -0.10
CA PRO A 200 5.02 -10.83 -0.07
C PRO A 200 3.93 -10.23 0.81
N LEU A 201 2.68 -10.29 0.34
CA LEU A 201 1.53 -9.92 1.15
C LEU A 201 1.37 -10.90 2.32
N GLY A 202 0.83 -10.44 3.45
CA GLY A 202 0.66 -11.25 4.64
C GLY A 202 1.97 -11.56 5.37
N LYS A 203 2.99 -10.70 5.21
CA LYS A 203 4.26 -10.79 5.92
C LYS A 203 4.52 -9.52 6.71
N ALA A 204 4.41 -9.64 8.03
CA ALA A 204 4.75 -8.56 8.95
C ALA A 204 6.27 -8.32 9.02
N ASP A 205 6.63 -7.11 9.46
CA ASP A 205 8.02 -6.71 9.66
C ASP A 205 8.26 -6.25 11.10
N VAL A 206 9.27 -6.82 11.75
CA VAL A 206 9.71 -6.36 13.06
C VAL A 206 10.63 -5.17 12.87
N LYS A 207 10.08 -3.96 12.94
CA LYS A 207 10.82 -2.70 12.77
C LYS A 207 11.79 -2.43 13.91
N ARG A 208 11.48 -2.91 15.13
CA ARG A 208 12.34 -2.84 16.30
C ARG A 208 12.12 -4.08 17.16
N ALA A 209 13.19 -4.78 17.49
CA ALA A 209 13.11 -5.90 18.42
C ALA A 209 12.91 -5.41 19.86
N GLY A 210 12.13 -6.15 20.65
CA GLY A 210 11.89 -5.89 22.07
C GLY A 210 11.43 -7.12 22.82
N LYS A 211 11.28 -7.02 24.15
CA LYS A 211 10.92 -8.17 24.99
C LYS A 211 9.85 -7.88 26.06
N ASP A 212 9.55 -6.61 26.35
CA ASP A 212 8.71 -6.23 27.50
C ASP A 212 7.29 -5.81 27.07
N LEU A 213 7.13 -5.35 25.81
CA LEU A 213 5.88 -4.89 25.23
C LEU A 213 5.93 -5.06 23.72
N SER A 214 4.84 -5.52 23.10
CA SER A 214 4.63 -5.47 21.65
C SER A 214 3.77 -4.27 21.28
N ILE A 215 4.23 -3.44 20.34
CA ILE A 215 3.44 -2.37 19.72
C ILE A 215 3.16 -2.79 18.28
N ILE A 216 1.91 -3.14 17.99
CA ILE A 216 1.45 -3.45 16.63
C ILE A 216 0.94 -2.14 16.03
N ALA A 217 1.62 -1.66 15.01
CA ALA A 217 1.35 -0.36 14.41
C ALA A 217 1.31 -0.46 12.89
N THR A 218 0.46 0.36 12.24
CA THR A 218 0.33 0.38 10.79
C THR A 218 0.57 1.77 10.21
N SER A 219 1.12 1.85 9.02
CA SER A 219 1.28 3.10 8.27
C SER A 219 1.95 4.18 9.12
N ILE A 220 1.37 5.39 9.24
CA ILE A 220 1.92 6.53 10.00
C ILE A 220 2.12 6.22 11.50
N GLN A 221 1.44 5.23 12.04
CA GLN A 221 1.63 4.87 13.45
C GLN A 221 2.94 4.11 13.68
N VAL A 222 3.54 3.54 12.64
CA VAL A 222 4.84 2.84 12.77
C VAL A 222 5.97 3.79 13.18
N PRO A 223 6.27 4.89 12.48
CA PRO A 223 7.28 5.84 12.94
C PRO A 223 6.96 6.45 14.31
N ARG A 224 5.68 6.66 14.64
CA ARG A 224 5.28 7.13 15.98
C ARG A 224 5.55 6.08 17.06
N ALA A 225 5.26 4.81 16.79
CA ALA A 225 5.56 3.70 17.69
C ALA A 225 7.08 3.53 17.90
N LEU A 226 7.88 3.71 16.85
CA LEU A 226 9.35 3.70 16.97
C LEU A 226 9.84 4.83 17.87
N ALA A 227 9.34 6.05 17.68
CA ALA A 227 9.68 7.18 18.54
C ALA A 227 9.26 6.94 20.00
N ALA A 228 8.07 6.39 20.23
CA ALA A 228 7.62 6.03 21.58
C ALA A 228 8.49 4.93 22.20
N ALA A 229 8.92 3.94 21.42
CA ALA A 229 9.81 2.87 21.89
C ALA A 229 11.19 3.41 22.30
N GLU A 230 11.70 4.45 21.66
CA GLU A 230 12.95 5.13 22.06
C GLU A 230 12.78 5.88 23.40
N ILE A 231 11.59 6.46 23.66
CA ILE A 231 11.29 7.10 24.95
C ILE A 231 11.21 6.03 26.04
N LEU A 232 10.47 4.96 25.82
CA LEU A 232 10.34 3.82 26.75
C LEU A 232 11.69 3.17 27.10
N ALA A 233 12.61 3.13 26.14
CA ALA A 233 13.95 2.57 26.37
C ALA A 233 14.74 3.34 27.42
N LYS A 234 14.51 4.65 27.59
CA LYS A 234 15.15 5.47 28.65
C LYS A 234 14.70 5.06 30.04
N ASP A 235 13.47 4.53 30.14
CA ASP A 235 12.89 4.01 31.38
C ASP A 235 13.14 2.49 31.54
N GLY A 236 14.05 1.91 30.73
CA GLY A 236 14.42 0.51 30.77
C GLY A 236 13.40 -0.46 30.17
N ILE A 237 12.39 0.04 29.46
CA ILE A 237 11.35 -0.77 28.83
C ILE A 237 11.72 -1.06 27.37
N SER A 238 11.88 -2.33 27.02
CA SER A 238 12.26 -2.81 25.68
C SER A 238 11.01 -3.14 24.87
N ALA A 239 10.46 -2.14 24.14
CA ALA A 239 9.31 -2.31 23.28
C ALA A 239 9.73 -2.89 21.91
N GLU A 240 9.01 -3.94 21.49
CA GLU A 240 9.02 -4.42 20.11
C GLU A 240 8.01 -3.64 19.29
N VAL A 241 8.41 -3.18 18.10
CA VAL A 241 7.50 -2.55 17.15
C VAL A 241 7.38 -3.47 15.94
N ILE A 242 6.15 -3.92 15.67
CA ILE A 242 5.85 -4.80 14.54
C ILE A 242 4.82 -4.14 13.62
N ASP A 243 5.15 -4.08 12.33
CA ASP A 243 4.31 -3.56 11.26
C ASP A 243 3.70 -4.74 10.48
N PRO A 244 2.38 -4.92 10.51
CA PRO A 244 1.72 -5.93 9.71
C PRO A 244 1.89 -5.73 8.19
N ARG A 245 2.11 -4.48 7.71
CA ARG A 245 2.17 -4.06 6.30
C ARG A 245 0.88 -4.31 5.51
N THR A 246 0.15 -5.37 5.84
CA THR A 246 -1.14 -5.74 5.25
C THR A 246 -2.15 -6.05 6.34
N LEU A 247 -3.38 -5.54 6.18
CA LEU A 247 -4.51 -5.91 7.05
C LEU A 247 -5.19 -7.18 6.53
N GLN A 248 -5.16 -7.39 5.21
CA GLN A 248 -5.66 -8.58 4.54
C GLN A 248 -4.77 -8.91 3.34
N PRO A 249 -4.10 -10.07 3.31
CA PRO A 249 -3.99 -11.05 4.38
C PRO A 249 -3.17 -10.54 5.57
N LEU A 250 -3.52 -10.96 6.79
CA LEU A 250 -2.84 -10.58 8.03
C LEU A 250 -1.85 -11.67 8.45
N ASP A 251 -0.61 -11.30 8.80
CA ASP A 251 0.39 -12.22 9.35
C ASP A 251 0.09 -12.54 10.83
N LYS A 252 -1.03 -13.24 11.06
CA LYS A 252 -1.43 -13.66 12.42
C LYS A 252 -0.33 -14.42 13.17
N PRO A 253 0.42 -15.38 12.54
CA PRO A 253 1.50 -16.08 13.23
C PRO A 253 2.57 -15.16 13.80
N ALA A 254 3.05 -14.17 13.02
CA ALA A 254 4.08 -13.24 13.46
C ALA A 254 3.58 -12.34 14.61
N LEU A 255 2.36 -11.81 14.50
CA LEU A 255 1.74 -10.98 15.54
C LEU A 255 1.56 -11.76 16.84
N LEU A 256 1.03 -12.98 16.76
CA LEU A 256 0.85 -13.84 17.94
C LEU A 256 2.19 -14.25 18.58
N ALA A 257 3.22 -14.50 17.77
CA ALA A 257 4.55 -14.80 18.29
C ALA A 257 5.15 -13.62 19.07
N SER A 258 4.98 -12.40 18.57
CA SER A 258 5.37 -11.17 19.26
C SER A 258 4.65 -11.01 20.61
N VAL A 259 3.33 -11.13 20.62
CA VAL A 259 2.52 -10.99 21.84
C VAL A 259 2.85 -12.09 22.88
N LYS A 260 3.04 -13.34 22.42
CA LYS A 260 3.46 -14.45 23.30
C LYS A 260 4.82 -14.19 23.95
N LYS A 261 5.75 -13.58 23.22
CA LYS A 261 7.10 -13.25 23.69
C LYS A 261 7.07 -12.17 24.78
N THR A 262 6.27 -11.12 24.59
CA THR A 262 6.29 -9.92 25.46
C THR A 262 5.24 -9.96 26.56
N GLY A 263 4.16 -10.73 26.41
CA GLY A 263 3.05 -10.83 27.34
C GLY A 263 2.18 -9.57 27.45
N ARG A 264 2.51 -8.50 26.72
CA ARG A 264 1.78 -7.23 26.68
C ARG A 264 1.68 -6.72 25.27
N VAL A 265 0.53 -6.14 24.91
CA VAL A 265 0.32 -5.61 23.55
C VAL A 265 -0.39 -4.27 23.57
N LEU A 266 0.06 -3.36 22.75
CA LEU A 266 -0.63 -2.15 22.32
C LEU A 266 -0.85 -2.24 20.81
N ILE A 267 -2.07 -1.94 20.36
CA ILE A 267 -2.42 -1.87 18.92
C ILE A 267 -2.80 -0.43 18.60
N THR A 268 -2.22 0.15 17.52
CA THR A 268 -2.41 1.54 17.15
C THR A 268 -2.39 1.77 15.62
#